data_52983e74e1710b6bd171dbc136d8e978
#
_entry.id   52983e74e1710b6bd171dbc136d8e978
#
_cell.length_a   1.000
_cell.length_b   1.000
_cell.length_c   1.000
_cell.angle_alpha   90.00
_cell.angle_beta   90.00
_cell.angle_gamma   90.00
#
_symmetry.space_group_name_H-M   'P 1'
#
loop_
_entity.id
_entity.type
_entity.pdbx_description
1 polymer ?
#
loop_
_entity_poly.entity_id
_entity_poly.type
_entity_poly.pdbx_seq_one_letter_code
_entity_poly.pdbx_strand_id
1 'polypeptide(L)'
;TVIRGSLTALGQRAISNGLGMVEEIEDDTERDFARRVIEVLFLICHLQDSNKLVFPATLYNVVTLLMQRVDDSRNDIKTRVENVLDYLCTKNIIRREIMKGNVEVYDFYTEDEREVAATIDNQTVDPSTMAEELRKLIHGYLPNISNKKTFYTRNASIGEKILGRGYMTVNNPDMWIHFEFEDEREPEVISFGN
;
A
#
# COMPACT_ATOMS: atom_id res chain seq x y z
N THR A 1 33.07 4.76 -4.45
CA THR A 1 33.95 3.59 -4.22
C THR A 1 34.24 3.36 -2.71
N VAL A 2 34.15 4.38 -1.87
CA VAL A 2 34.47 4.31 -0.42
C VAL A 2 33.37 3.61 0.38
N ILE A 3 32.11 3.71 -0.05
CA ILE A 3 30.94 3.15 0.69
C ILE A 3 30.86 1.62 0.57
N ARG A 4 31.35 1.02 -0.51
CA ARG A 4 31.26 -0.43 -0.74
C ARG A 4 32.06 -1.30 0.27
N GLY A 5 33.06 -0.75 0.92
CA GLY A 5 33.94 -1.50 1.87
C GLY A 5 33.33 -1.68 3.27
N SER A 6 32.30 -0.90 3.63
CA SER A 6 31.68 -0.93 4.97
C SER A 6 30.26 -1.50 4.99
N LEU A 7 29.70 -1.84 3.83
CA LEU A 7 28.33 -2.39 3.73
C LEU A 7 28.31 -3.88 4.04
N THR A 8 27.31 -4.31 4.78
CA THR A 8 27.01 -5.72 4.95
C THR A 8 26.64 -6.36 3.60
N ALA A 9 26.85 -7.68 3.46
CA ALA A 9 26.49 -8.39 2.23
C ALA A 9 25.00 -8.24 1.89
N LEU A 10 24.13 -8.12 2.89
CA LEU A 10 22.70 -7.88 2.73
C LEU A 10 22.41 -6.50 2.12
N GLY A 11 23.05 -5.44 2.63
CA GLY A 11 22.90 -4.10 2.06
C GLY A 11 23.41 -4.00 0.63
N GLN A 12 24.49 -4.70 0.28
CA GLN A 12 24.99 -4.75 -1.10
C GLN A 12 23.99 -5.42 -2.06
N ARG A 13 23.31 -6.47 -1.62
CA ARG A 13 22.27 -7.14 -2.42
C ARG A 13 21.04 -6.25 -2.58
N ALA A 14 20.56 -5.62 -1.53
CA ALA A 14 19.40 -4.74 -1.58
C ALA A 14 19.57 -3.61 -2.60
N ILE A 15 20.71 -2.89 -2.55
CA ILE A 15 20.99 -1.83 -3.52
C ILE A 15 21.17 -2.38 -4.95
N SER A 16 21.83 -3.54 -5.11
CA SER A 16 22.03 -4.15 -6.42
C SER A 16 20.70 -4.56 -7.06
N ASN A 17 19.78 -5.09 -6.28
CA ASN A 17 18.43 -5.45 -6.75
C ASN A 17 17.66 -4.20 -7.19
N GLY A 18 17.69 -3.14 -6.38
CA GLY A 18 17.05 -1.87 -6.73
C GLY A 18 17.61 -1.27 -8.02
N LEU A 19 18.93 -1.21 -8.13
CA LEU A 19 19.59 -0.70 -9.34
C LEU A 19 19.28 -1.56 -10.57
N GLY A 20 19.21 -2.89 -10.40
CA GLY A 20 18.83 -3.80 -11.50
C GLY A 20 17.42 -3.54 -12.05
N MET A 21 16.45 -3.26 -11.16
CA MET A 21 15.08 -2.95 -11.56
C MET A 21 14.97 -1.61 -12.32
N VAL A 22 15.78 -0.64 -11.97
CA VAL A 22 15.77 0.67 -12.63
C VAL A 22 16.30 0.59 -14.07
N GLU A 23 17.15 -0.39 -14.39
CA GLU A 23 17.61 -0.60 -15.77
C GLU A 23 16.47 -1.00 -16.74
N GLU A 24 15.31 -1.43 -16.21
CA GLU A 24 14.11 -1.71 -17.03
C GLU A 24 13.39 -0.43 -17.49
N ILE A 25 13.73 0.75 -16.95
CA ILE A 25 13.14 2.03 -17.37
C ILE A 25 13.72 2.43 -18.73
N GLU A 26 12.85 2.62 -19.71
CA GLU A 26 13.25 2.93 -21.09
C GLU A 26 13.87 4.32 -21.26
N ASP A 27 13.32 5.33 -20.57
CA ASP A 27 13.80 6.70 -20.64
C ASP A 27 15.09 6.87 -19.83
N ASP A 28 16.19 7.24 -20.51
CA ASP A 28 17.50 7.39 -19.89
C ASP A 28 17.52 8.45 -18.77
N THR A 29 16.77 9.54 -18.95
CA THR A 29 16.72 10.64 -17.96
C THR A 29 15.97 10.20 -16.70
N GLU A 30 14.86 9.48 -16.87
CA GLU A 30 14.09 8.94 -15.73
C GLU A 30 14.84 7.79 -15.06
N ARG A 31 15.55 6.97 -15.84
CA ARG A 31 16.41 5.91 -15.29
C ARG A 31 17.54 6.49 -14.43
N ASP A 32 18.24 7.49 -14.90
CA ASP A 32 19.31 8.14 -14.13
C ASP A 32 18.76 8.83 -12.89
N PHE A 33 17.57 9.41 -12.98
CA PHE A 33 16.90 10.00 -11.83
C PHE A 33 16.51 8.93 -10.80
N ALA A 34 15.90 7.85 -11.23
CA ALA A 34 15.50 6.72 -10.37
C ALA A 34 16.71 6.06 -9.69
N ARG A 35 17.83 5.93 -10.41
CA ARG A 35 19.10 5.47 -9.82
C ARG A 35 19.55 6.36 -8.66
N ARG A 36 19.49 7.67 -8.82
CA ARG A 36 19.83 8.62 -7.76
C ARG A 36 18.86 8.54 -6.57
N VAL A 37 17.55 8.34 -6.82
CA VAL A 37 16.56 8.12 -5.75
C VAL A 37 16.94 6.91 -4.91
N ILE A 38 17.27 5.78 -5.55
CA ILE A 38 17.69 4.55 -4.86
C ILE A 38 18.97 4.79 -4.04
N GLU A 39 19.96 5.46 -4.61
CA GLU A 39 21.22 5.73 -3.91
C GLU A 39 21.01 6.60 -2.67
N VAL A 40 20.18 7.63 -2.77
CA VAL A 40 19.84 8.52 -1.65
C VAL A 40 19.03 7.76 -0.60
N LEU A 41 18.02 7.01 -1.01
CA LEU A 41 17.20 6.20 -0.10
C LEU A 41 18.07 5.19 0.65
N PHE A 42 18.93 4.48 -0.08
CA PHE A 42 19.87 3.52 0.50
C PHE A 42 20.79 4.17 1.53
N LEU A 43 21.32 5.36 1.24
CA LEU A 43 22.16 6.09 2.16
C LEU A 43 21.43 6.41 3.47
N ILE A 44 20.17 6.85 3.40
CA ILE A 44 19.37 7.17 4.59
C ILE A 44 19.05 5.89 5.37
N CYS A 45 18.63 4.82 4.71
CA CYS A 45 18.26 3.55 5.35
C CYS A 45 19.46 2.88 6.07
N HIS A 46 20.68 3.17 5.65
CA HIS A 46 21.90 2.63 6.26
C HIS A 46 22.58 3.56 7.27
N LEU A 47 21.91 4.62 7.70
CA LEU A 47 22.35 5.40 8.84
C LEU A 47 22.27 4.57 10.14
N GLN A 48 23.08 4.95 11.14
CA GLN A 48 22.96 4.34 12.48
C GLN A 48 21.58 4.60 13.07
N ASP A 49 21.07 3.67 13.87
CA ASP A 49 19.70 3.72 14.41
C ASP A 49 19.38 5.04 15.13
N SER A 50 20.34 5.61 15.86
CA SER A 50 20.19 6.93 16.49
C SER A 50 19.94 8.05 15.47
N ASN A 51 20.54 7.95 14.30
CA ASN A 51 20.40 8.95 13.24
C ASN A 51 19.13 8.73 12.40
N LYS A 52 18.66 7.49 12.27
CA LYS A 52 17.37 7.17 11.61
C LYS A 52 16.19 7.84 12.30
N LEU A 53 16.23 7.99 13.63
CA LEU A 53 15.18 8.70 14.38
C LEU A 53 15.18 10.21 14.09
N VAL A 54 16.33 10.79 13.83
CA VAL A 54 16.50 12.23 13.54
C VAL A 54 16.26 12.51 12.06
N PHE A 55 16.66 11.59 11.19
CA PHE A 55 16.57 11.72 9.73
C PHE A 55 15.98 10.45 9.10
N PRO A 56 14.66 10.23 9.28
CA PRO A 56 13.99 9.05 8.74
C PRO A 56 13.91 9.10 7.21
N ALA A 57 13.80 7.93 6.58
CA ALA A 57 13.69 7.79 5.13
C ALA A 57 12.28 8.16 4.64
N THR A 58 11.90 9.42 4.81
CA THR A 58 10.62 9.97 4.33
C THR A 58 10.75 10.51 2.91
N LEU A 59 9.63 10.61 2.19
CA LEU A 59 9.56 11.32 0.91
C LEU A 59 10.20 12.73 1.00
N TYR A 60 9.86 13.47 2.05
CA TYR A 60 10.38 14.82 2.26
C TYR A 60 11.91 14.85 2.31
N ASN A 61 12.52 13.95 3.06
CA ASN A 61 13.96 13.89 3.23
C ASN A 61 14.66 13.43 1.94
N VAL A 62 14.08 12.45 1.23
CA VAL A 62 14.59 12.00 -0.08
C VAL A 62 14.57 13.16 -1.08
N VAL A 63 13.44 13.87 -1.22
CA VAL A 63 13.29 15.02 -2.09
C VAL A 63 14.33 16.11 -1.74
N THR A 64 14.50 16.40 -0.44
CA THR A 64 15.43 17.42 0.02
C THR A 64 16.88 17.10 -0.38
N LEU A 65 17.29 15.84 -0.30
CA LEU A 65 18.65 15.41 -0.69
C LEU A 65 18.87 15.36 -2.21
N LEU A 66 17.78 15.23 -2.99
CA LEU A 66 17.84 15.20 -4.46
C LEU A 66 17.85 16.59 -5.09
N MET A 67 17.45 17.63 -4.37
CA MET A 67 17.53 19.01 -4.84
C MET A 67 19.00 19.40 -5.07
N GLN A 68 19.33 19.81 -6.28
CA GLN A 68 20.71 20.22 -6.65
C GLN A 68 20.86 21.72 -6.67
N ARG A 69 19.79 22.45 -6.95
CA ARG A 69 19.78 23.91 -7.07
C ARG A 69 18.66 24.50 -6.24
N VAL A 70 18.82 25.74 -5.82
CA VAL A 70 17.81 26.47 -5.04
C VAL A 70 16.55 26.77 -5.89
N ASP A 71 16.72 26.89 -7.20
CA ASP A 71 15.67 27.20 -8.18
C ASP A 71 14.96 25.94 -8.70
N ASP A 72 15.36 24.74 -8.28
CA ASP A 72 14.67 23.50 -8.66
C ASP A 72 13.23 23.51 -8.14
N SER A 73 12.30 23.17 -9.02
CA SER A 73 10.90 23.01 -8.62
C SER A 73 10.76 21.83 -7.67
N ARG A 74 10.55 22.12 -6.39
CA ARG A 74 10.39 21.10 -5.36
C ARG A 74 9.21 20.18 -5.64
N ASN A 75 8.11 20.72 -6.21
CA ASN A 75 6.92 19.92 -6.53
C ASN A 75 7.19 18.92 -7.66
N ASP A 76 7.94 19.34 -8.69
CA ASP A 76 8.26 18.45 -9.80
C ASP A 76 9.19 17.33 -9.35
N ILE A 77 10.21 17.64 -8.54
CA ILE A 77 11.09 16.63 -7.95
C ILE A 77 10.27 15.70 -7.05
N LYS A 78 9.37 16.24 -6.23
CA LYS A 78 8.51 15.44 -5.34
C LYS A 78 7.69 14.44 -6.14
N THR A 79 6.97 14.86 -7.17
CA THR A 79 6.15 13.98 -8.03
C THR A 79 6.99 12.89 -8.69
N ARG A 80 8.18 13.23 -9.18
CA ARG A 80 9.08 12.25 -9.78
C ARG A 80 9.59 11.24 -8.75
N VAL A 81 9.93 11.69 -7.54
CA VAL A 81 10.35 10.80 -6.44
C VAL A 81 9.21 9.87 -6.03
N GLU A 82 7.98 10.39 -5.88
CA GLU A 82 6.78 9.60 -5.58
C GLU A 82 6.60 8.48 -6.60
N ASN A 83 6.65 8.79 -7.90
CA ASN A 83 6.52 7.80 -8.96
C ASN A 83 7.60 6.71 -8.88
N VAL A 84 8.85 7.07 -8.58
CA VAL A 84 9.93 6.09 -8.42
C VAL A 84 9.72 5.23 -7.17
N LEU A 85 9.34 5.82 -6.04
CA LEU A 85 9.10 5.07 -4.80
C LEU A 85 7.92 4.11 -4.98
N ASP A 86 6.83 4.54 -5.63
CA ASP A 86 5.69 3.68 -5.92
C ASP A 86 6.07 2.53 -6.86
N TYR A 87 6.87 2.79 -7.88
CA TYR A 87 7.42 1.77 -8.76
C TYR A 87 8.24 0.72 -7.98
N LEU A 88 9.14 1.18 -7.10
CA LEU A 88 9.97 0.29 -6.28
C LEU A 88 9.14 -0.52 -5.28
N CYS A 89 8.08 0.07 -4.70
CA CYS A 89 7.13 -0.65 -3.85
C CYS A 89 6.40 -1.74 -4.63
N THR A 90 5.90 -1.44 -5.83
CA THR A 90 5.19 -2.41 -6.70
C THR A 90 6.10 -3.59 -7.11
N LYS A 91 7.41 -3.36 -7.20
CA LYS A 91 8.41 -4.40 -7.51
C LYS A 91 8.95 -5.13 -6.27
N ASN A 92 8.40 -4.89 -5.10
CA ASN A 92 8.86 -5.46 -3.82
C ASN A 92 10.36 -5.24 -3.57
N ILE A 93 10.88 -4.09 -3.96
CA ILE A 93 12.26 -3.67 -3.65
C ILE A 93 12.31 -2.94 -2.33
N ILE A 94 11.35 -2.05 -2.11
CA ILE A 94 11.18 -1.30 -0.86
C ILE A 94 9.79 -1.51 -0.30
N ARG A 95 9.66 -1.32 1.01
CA ARG A 95 8.37 -1.29 1.72
C ARG A 95 8.09 0.09 2.27
N ARG A 96 6.82 0.36 2.48
CA ARG A 96 6.30 1.56 3.10
C ARG A 96 5.82 1.21 4.50
N GLU A 97 6.31 1.91 5.50
CA GLU A 97 5.97 1.69 6.91
C GLU A 97 5.45 2.99 7.52
N ILE A 98 4.53 2.87 8.48
CA ILE A 98 4.03 4.01 9.24
C ILE A 98 4.66 3.99 10.62
N MET A 99 5.48 4.99 10.91
CA MET A 99 6.06 5.20 12.24
C MET A 99 5.09 5.91 13.19
N LYS A 100 5.45 5.95 14.48
CA LYS A 100 4.72 6.72 15.49
C LYS A 100 4.55 8.18 15.04
N GLY A 101 3.32 8.69 15.12
CA GLY A 101 2.98 10.04 14.64
C GLY A 101 2.48 10.08 13.20
N ASN A 102 2.12 8.94 12.63
CA ASN A 102 1.61 8.82 11.27
C ASN A 102 2.60 9.31 10.19
N VAL A 103 3.88 9.07 10.44
CA VAL A 103 4.96 9.43 9.51
C VAL A 103 5.27 8.23 8.63
N GLU A 104 5.11 8.41 7.33
CA GLU A 104 5.43 7.39 6.32
C GLU A 104 6.93 7.37 6.04
N VAL A 105 7.52 6.18 6.13
CA VAL A 105 8.94 5.92 5.87
C VAL A 105 9.11 4.75 4.93
N TYR A 106 10.23 4.73 4.22
CA TYR A 106 10.58 3.69 3.26
C TYR A 106 11.80 2.92 3.76
N ASP A 107 11.82 1.60 3.54
CA ASP A 107 12.98 0.75 3.82
C ASP A 107 13.11 -0.33 2.75
N PHE A 108 14.30 -0.88 2.58
CA PHE A 108 14.54 -1.96 1.64
C PHE A 108 14.08 -3.29 2.23
N TYR A 109 13.48 -4.12 1.38
CA TYR A 109 13.25 -5.52 1.72
C TYR A 109 14.58 -6.29 1.78
N THR A 110 14.69 -7.18 2.75
CA THR A 110 15.67 -8.27 2.70
C THR A 110 15.25 -9.31 1.64
N GLU A 111 16.15 -10.18 1.23
CA GLU A 111 15.83 -11.23 0.24
C GLU A 111 14.68 -12.13 0.73
N ASP A 112 14.73 -12.56 2.00
CA ASP A 112 13.70 -13.43 2.59
C ASP A 112 12.34 -12.72 2.66
N GLU A 113 12.31 -11.45 3.08
CA GLU A 113 11.07 -10.63 3.11
C GLU A 113 10.50 -10.43 1.70
N ARG A 114 11.35 -10.25 0.71
CA ARG A 114 10.95 -10.07 -0.69
C ARG A 114 10.33 -11.34 -1.27
N GLU A 115 10.90 -12.52 -0.95
CA GLU A 115 10.33 -13.81 -1.35
C GLU A 115 8.94 -14.02 -0.72
N VAL A 116 8.80 -13.67 0.57
CA VAL A 116 7.50 -13.73 1.26
C VAL A 116 6.50 -12.75 0.64
N ALA A 117 6.89 -11.50 0.38
CA ALA A 117 6.03 -10.51 -0.25
C ALA A 117 5.56 -10.98 -1.63
N ALA A 118 6.47 -11.46 -2.48
CA ALA A 118 6.12 -12.03 -3.78
C ALA A 118 5.18 -13.25 -3.68
N THR A 119 5.34 -14.07 -2.64
CA THR A 119 4.45 -15.20 -2.39
C THR A 119 3.04 -14.72 -2.03
N ILE A 120 2.93 -13.67 -1.20
CA ILE A 120 1.64 -13.07 -0.82
C ILE A 120 0.95 -12.46 -2.05
N ASP A 121 1.67 -11.70 -2.86
CA ASP A 121 1.13 -11.05 -4.07
C ASP A 121 0.63 -12.07 -5.10
N ASN A 122 1.27 -13.23 -5.18
CA ASN A 122 0.87 -14.32 -6.07
C ASN A 122 -0.27 -15.20 -5.50
N GLN A 123 -0.65 -15.02 -4.24
CA GLN A 123 -1.78 -15.76 -3.67
C GLN A 123 -3.11 -15.15 -4.11
N THR A 124 -3.81 -15.86 -4.97
CA THR A 124 -5.20 -15.55 -5.30
C THR A 124 -6.12 -16.14 -4.24
N VAL A 125 -6.75 -15.31 -3.43
CA VAL A 125 -7.82 -15.76 -2.51
C VAL A 125 -9.09 -16.01 -3.34
N ASP A 126 -9.68 -17.20 -3.21
CA ASP A 126 -10.96 -17.47 -3.86
C ASP A 126 -12.02 -16.46 -3.39
N PRO A 127 -12.71 -15.79 -4.34
CA PRO A 127 -13.72 -14.77 -4.01
C PRO A 127 -14.85 -15.27 -3.09
N SER A 128 -15.13 -16.56 -3.09
CA SER A 128 -16.11 -17.13 -2.16
C SER A 128 -15.61 -17.14 -0.73
N THR A 129 -14.37 -17.54 -0.53
CA THR A 129 -13.72 -17.54 0.78
C THR A 129 -13.61 -16.12 1.32
N MET A 130 -13.24 -15.17 0.48
CA MET A 130 -13.16 -13.75 0.85
C MET A 130 -14.53 -13.22 1.28
N ALA A 131 -15.59 -13.50 0.51
CA ALA A 131 -16.94 -13.05 0.84
C ALA A 131 -17.46 -13.66 2.16
N GLU A 132 -17.14 -14.93 2.44
CA GLU A 132 -17.49 -15.59 3.70
C GLU A 132 -16.77 -14.99 4.91
N GLU A 133 -15.46 -14.71 4.80
CA GLU A 133 -14.69 -14.08 5.87
C GLU A 133 -15.16 -12.65 6.12
N LEU A 134 -15.42 -11.87 5.08
CA LEU A 134 -16.03 -10.54 5.20
C LEU A 134 -17.39 -10.60 5.88
N ARG A 135 -18.23 -11.58 5.52
CA ARG A 135 -19.51 -11.78 6.19
C ARG A 135 -19.36 -12.05 7.68
N LYS A 136 -18.42 -12.90 8.07
CA LYS A 136 -18.14 -13.18 9.49
C LYS A 136 -17.70 -11.90 10.23
N LEU A 137 -16.83 -11.08 9.61
CA LEU A 137 -16.39 -9.81 10.17
C LEU A 137 -17.57 -8.84 10.33
N ILE A 138 -18.41 -8.67 9.30
CA ILE A 138 -19.59 -7.80 9.34
C ILE A 138 -20.51 -8.22 10.49
N HIS A 139 -20.83 -9.51 10.61
CA HIS A 139 -21.67 -10.01 11.70
C HIS A 139 -21.02 -9.88 13.08
N GLY A 140 -19.69 -9.91 13.16
CA GLY A 140 -18.94 -9.65 14.39
C GLY A 140 -19.08 -8.20 14.85
N TYR A 141 -19.00 -7.23 13.93
CA TYR A 141 -19.15 -5.80 14.25
C TYR A 141 -20.61 -5.34 14.34
N LEU A 142 -21.51 -5.99 13.62
CA LEU A 142 -22.92 -5.65 13.54
C LEU A 142 -23.80 -6.85 13.99
N PRO A 143 -23.73 -7.26 15.27
CA PRO A 143 -24.40 -8.47 15.75
C PRO A 143 -25.93 -8.42 15.64
N ASN A 144 -26.49 -7.23 15.44
CA ASN A 144 -27.95 -7.02 15.30
C ASN A 144 -28.45 -7.11 13.86
N ILE A 145 -27.58 -7.38 12.87
CA ILE A 145 -28.04 -7.75 11.53
C ILE A 145 -28.63 -9.15 11.62
N SER A 146 -29.93 -9.23 11.48
CA SER A 146 -30.66 -10.51 11.47
C SER A 146 -31.32 -10.72 10.10
N ASN A 147 -31.41 -11.97 9.68
CA ASN A 147 -32.06 -12.37 8.43
C ASN A 147 -33.58 -12.09 8.40
N LYS A 148 -34.13 -11.64 9.52
CA LYS A 148 -35.52 -11.25 9.66
C LYS A 148 -35.64 -9.97 10.48
N LYS A 149 -36.44 -9.02 10.02
CA LYS A 149 -36.83 -7.82 10.75
C LYS A 149 -38.34 -7.72 10.82
N THR A 150 -38.85 -7.37 11.99
CA THR A 150 -40.29 -7.12 12.18
C THR A 150 -40.52 -5.60 12.05
N PHE A 151 -41.34 -5.24 11.07
CA PHE A 151 -41.81 -3.88 10.84
C PHE A 151 -43.29 -3.84 11.22
N TYR A 152 -43.65 -3.22 12.33
CA TYR A 152 -45.02 -3.25 12.90
C TYR A 152 -45.50 -4.70 13.11
N THR A 153 -46.43 -5.14 12.28
CA THR A 153 -47.05 -6.50 12.36
C THR A 153 -46.54 -7.45 11.27
N ARG A 154 -45.61 -7.00 10.39
CA ARG A 154 -45.10 -7.81 9.30
C ARG A 154 -43.65 -8.18 9.51
N ASN A 155 -43.32 -9.43 9.28
CA ASN A 155 -41.93 -9.91 9.25
C ASN A 155 -41.43 -9.82 7.81
N ALA A 156 -40.31 -9.14 7.62
CA ALA A 156 -39.59 -9.11 6.36
C ALA A 156 -38.36 -10.03 6.45
N SER A 157 -38.16 -10.84 5.42
CA SER A 157 -36.94 -11.61 5.23
C SER A 157 -35.87 -10.75 4.56
N ILE A 158 -34.65 -10.86 5.04
CA ILE A 158 -33.51 -10.06 4.56
C ILE A 158 -32.45 -10.98 3.98
N GLY A 159 -32.03 -10.68 2.76
CA GLY A 159 -30.83 -11.24 2.14
C GLY A 159 -29.66 -10.26 2.22
N GLU A 160 -28.44 -10.77 2.21
CA GLU A 160 -27.20 -9.99 2.23
C GLU A 160 -26.48 -10.21 0.92
N LYS A 161 -25.91 -9.14 0.34
CA LYS A 161 -24.99 -9.23 -0.80
C LYS A 161 -23.63 -8.68 -0.40
N ILE A 162 -22.62 -9.51 -0.55
CA ILE A 162 -21.22 -9.20 -0.21
C ILE A 162 -20.36 -9.60 -1.41
N LEU A 163 -19.62 -8.66 -1.98
CA LEU A 163 -18.82 -8.87 -3.19
C LEU A 163 -19.61 -9.56 -4.32
N GLY A 164 -20.86 -9.13 -4.54
CA GLY A 164 -21.73 -9.68 -5.57
C GLY A 164 -22.38 -11.04 -5.24
N ARG A 165 -22.01 -11.70 -4.13
CA ARG A 165 -22.58 -12.97 -3.68
C ARG A 165 -23.77 -12.72 -2.77
N GLY A 166 -24.87 -13.42 -3.04
CA GLY A 166 -26.08 -13.40 -2.23
C GLY A 166 -26.06 -14.44 -1.13
N TYR A 167 -26.32 -14.03 0.10
CA TYR A 167 -26.55 -14.90 1.26
C TYR A 167 -27.98 -14.70 1.74
N MET A 168 -28.74 -15.76 1.75
CA MET A 168 -30.16 -15.75 2.11
C MET A 168 -30.57 -17.04 2.82
N THR A 169 -31.51 -16.92 3.75
CA THR A 169 -32.13 -18.06 4.43
C THR A 169 -33.46 -18.48 3.81
N VAL A 170 -34.02 -17.59 2.97
CA VAL A 170 -35.32 -17.80 2.30
C VAL A 170 -35.13 -17.46 0.82
N ASN A 171 -35.66 -18.29 -0.07
CA ASN A 171 -35.68 -17.98 -1.50
C ASN A 171 -36.49 -16.69 -1.74
N ASN A 172 -35.91 -15.73 -2.47
CA ASN A 172 -36.47 -14.40 -2.73
C ASN A 172 -36.80 -13.62 -1.43
N PRO A 173 -35.76 -13.09 -0.75
CA PRO A 173 -36.00 -12.28 0.42
C PRO A 173 -36.72 -10.97 0.05
N ASP A 174 -37.53 -10.45 0.98
CA ASP A 174 -38.27 -9.20 0.79
C ASP A 174 -37.39 -8.00 0.61
N MET A 175 -36.19 -8.03 1.18
CA MET A 175 -35.21 -6.94 1.14
C MET A 175 -33.79 -7.49 0.98
N TRP A 176 -32.92 -6.69 0.36
CA TRP A 176 -31.51 -6.98 0.26
C TRP A 176 -30.70 -5.87 0.93
N ILE A 177 -29.70 -6.25 1.72
CA ILE A 177 -28.63 -5.35 2.22
C ILE A 177 -27.41 -5.60 1.34
N HIS A 178 -26.94 -4.58 0.66
CA HIS A 178 -25.73 -4.63 -0.13
C HIS A 178 -24.59 -4.01 0.69
N PHE A 179 -23.51 -4.78 0.85
CA PHE A 179 -22.28 -4.28 1.42
C PHE A 179 -21.35 -3.98 0.25
N GLU A 180 -21.10 -2.70 0.04
CA GLU A 180 -20.15 -2.19 -0.93
C GLU A 180 -18.91 -1.76 -0.19
N PHE A 181 -17.76 -2.11 -0.73
CA PHE A 181 -16.46 -1.71 -0.20
C PHE A 181 -15.89 -0.73 -1.21
N GLU A 182 -15.86 0.54 -0.82
CA GLU A 182 -15.22 1.57 -1.62
C GLU A 182 -13.71 1.42 -1.49
N ASP A 183 -13.03 1.43 -2.62
CA ASP A 183 -11.58 1.60 -2.66
C ASP A 183 -11.32 3.06 -2.27
N GLU A 184 -10.47 3.35 -1.29
CA GLU A 184 -10.29 4.66 -0.63
C GLU A 184 -9.95 5.84 -1.57
N ARG A 185 -10.18 5.73 -2.88
CA ARG A 185 -9.65 6.66 -3.86
C ARG A 185 -10.46 7.93 -4.08
N GLU A 186 -11.73 8.00 -3.71
CA GLU A 186 -12.46 9.29 -3.67
C GLU A 186 -13.80 9.13 -2.95
N PRO A 187 -14.12 9.92 -1.91
CA PRO A 187 -15.45 9.92 -1.34
C PRO A 187 -16.42 10.58 -2.33
N GLU A 188 -17.25 9.80 -3.00
CA GLU A 188 -18.42 10.37 -3.68
C GLU A 188 -19.34 11.01 -2.65
N VAL A 189 -19.56 12.29 -2.81
CA VAL A 189 -20.53 13.04 -2.02
C VAL A 189 -21.93 12.55 -2.40
N ILE A 190 -22.51 11.69 -1.58
CA ILE A 190 -23.90 11.26 -1.73
C ILE A 190 -24.77 12.48 -1.42
N SER A 191 -25.29 13.14 -2.45
CA SER A 191 -26.31 14.19 -2.30
C SER A 191 -27.66 13.49 -2.08
N PHE A 192 -28.17 13.57 -0.86
CA PHE A 192 -29.57 13.24 -0.61
C PHE A 192 -30.41 14.34 -1.26
N GLY A 193 -31.07 14.01 -2.37
CA GLY A 193 -32.08 14.87 -2.98
C GLY A 193 -33.25 15.08 -2.01
N ASN A 194 -33.64 16.35 -1.88
CA ASN A 194 -34.85 16.77 -1.14
C ASN A 194 -36.12 16.22 -1.79
#